data_43d15aed775d41c199535944e025d512
#
_entry.id   43d15aed775d41c199535944e025d512
#
_cell.length_a   1.000
_cell.length_b   1.000
_cell.length_c   1.000
_cell.angle_alpha   90.00
_cell.angle_beta   90.00
_cell.angle_gamma   90.00
#
_symmetry.space_group_name_H-M   'P 1'
#
loop_
_entity.id
_entity.type
_entity.pdbx_description
1 polymer ?
#
loop_
_entity_poly.entity_id
_entity_poly.type
_entity_poly.pdbx_seq_one_letter_code
_entity_poly.pdbx_strand_id
1 'polypeptide(L)'
;VFEDDGETNQGWTVECNATDGCWDLGIPAGGGDRGDPPTDYDGSGSCWLTDNVDGNSDVDGGSSSLVSTVLDANVPGAVLSYARWYSNDFGAAPNEDIFVVEASDDGGASWTVIETVGPTGPETAGGWYFVEVALADIPGITPSDQFVVRFTVSDEGSGSVVEAGVDAISINASDCEDVGCAEDVNGDLLVNVEDLLLVISEWQCSGTCQADINGDGTVDVGDLLLVIASWGNCG
;
A
#
# COMPACT_ATOMS: atom_id res chain seq x y z
N VAL A 1 -5.35 -4.61 -11.19
CA VAL A 1 -4.33 -3.59 -10.88
C VAL A 1 -5.00 -2.22 -11.01
N PHE A 2 -4.90 -1.41 -10.01
CA PHE A 2 -5.40 -0.03 -9.97
C PHE A 2 -4.24 0.90 -9.65
N GLU A 3 -4.16 2.04 -10.32
CA GLU A 3 -3.16 3.09 -10.06
C GLU A 3 -3.85 4.45 -10.16
N ASP A 4 -3.57 5.32 -9.20
CA ASP A 4 -4.03 6.70 -9.13
C ASP A 4 -2.87 7.60 -8.68
N ASP A 5 -2.41 8.43 -9.59
CA ASP A 5 -1.34 9.42 -9.39
C ASP A 5 -1.84 10.77 -8.86
N GLY A 6 -3.11 10.86 -8.47
CA GLY A 6 -3.71 12.10 -7.96
C GLY A 6 -3.94 13.20 -8.98
N GLU A 7 -3.69 12.98 -10.28
CA GLU A 7 -3.83 14.04 -11.29
C GLU A 7 -5.28 14.30 -11.73
N THR A 8 -6.13 13.30 -11.61
CA THR A 8 -7.55 13.42 -11.94
C THR A 8 -8.40 12.57 -10.99
N ASN A 9 -9.58 13.07 -10.64
CA ASN A 9 -10.51 12.28 -9.82
C ASN A 9 -10.99 11.03 -10.56
N GLN A 10 -10.52 9.86 -10.15
CA GLN A 10 -10.86 8.55 -10.70
C GLN A 10 -12.14 7.94 -10.07
N GLY A 11 -13.05 8.77 -9.58
CA GLY A 11 -14.32 8.35 -8.99
C GLY A 11 -14.33 8.36 -7.46
N TRP A 12 -13.35 9.00 -6.84
CA TRP A 12 -13.32 9.24 -5.42
C TRP A 12 -14.44 10.18 -4.99
N THR A 13 -14.97 9.96 -3.80
CA THR A 13 -15.99 10.78 -3.17
C THR A 13 -15.50 11.32 -1.85
N VAL A 14 -15.94 12.54 -1.53
CA VAL A 14 -15.62 13.21 -0.27
C VAL A 14 -16.86 13.21 0.61
N GLU A 15 -16.72 12.66 1.80
CA GLU A 15 -17.71 12.70 2.87
C GLU A 15 -17.18 13.64 3.96
N CYS A 16 -17.79 14.80 4.14
CA CYS A 16 -17.28 15.84 5.01
C CYS A 16 -18.38 16.37 5.92
N ASN A 17 -18.11 16.40 7.22
CA ASN A 17 -18.94 17.08 8.21
C ASN A 17 -18.16 18.13 9.02
N ALA A 18 -16.88 18.30 8.71
CA ALA A 18 -16.08 19.38 9.24
C ALA A 18 -16.68 20.76 8.85
N THR A 19 -16.42 21.77 9.64
CA THR A 19 -16.85 23.14 9.33
C THR A 19 -15.96 23.80 8.29
N ASP A 20 -14.73 23.32 8.14
CA ASP A 20 -13.75 23.65 7.12
C ASP A 20 -12.81 22.45 6.89
N GLY A 21 -11.99 22.44 5.83
CA GLY A 21 -10.95 21.46 5.60
C GLY A 21 -11.43 20.15 4.95
N CYS A 22 -12.43 20.18 4.07
CA CYS A 22 -12.80 19.01 3.29
C CYS A 22 -11.68 18.64 2.29
N TRP A 23 -11.58 17.35 1.96
CA TRP A 23 -10.66 16.88 0.93
C TRP A 23 -10.88 17.55 -0.42
N ASP A 24 -9.82 18.01 -1.03
CA ASP A 24 -9.79 18.64 -2.35
C ASP A 24 -8.66 18.04 -3.21
N LEU A 25 -8.86 17.96 -4.51
CA LEU A 25 -7.88 17.44 -5.45
C LEU A 25 -7.21 18.60 -6.18
N GLY A 26 -5.90 18.70 -6.12
CA GLY A 26 -5.19 19.74 -6.84
C GLY A 26 -3.70 19.82 -6.56
N ILE A 27 -3.07 20.79 -7.20
CA ILE A 27 -1.67 21.12 -6.93
C ILE A 27 -1.59 21.73 -5.52
N PRO A 28 -0.68 21.26 -4.65
CA PRO A 28 -0.51 21.84 -3.32
C PRO A 28 -0.36 23.35 -3.36
N ALA A 29 -1.29 24.05 -2.73
CA ALA A 29 -1.31 25.52 -2.66
C ALA A 29 -0.54 26.05 -1.44
N GLY A 30 -0.34 25.20 -0.43
CA GLY A 30 0.34 25.53 0.80
C GLY A 30 1.84 25.64 0.66
N GLY A 31 2.46 26.35 1.62
CA GLY A 31 3.89 26.55 1.69
C GLY A 31 4.61 25.67 2.72
N GLY A 32 3.89 24.80 3.42
CA GLY A 32 4.41 24.01 4.53
C GLY A 32 4.48 24.77 5.86
N ASP A 33 4.01 26.01 5.91
CA ASP A 33 4.18 26.88 7.08
C ASP A 33 3.31 26.48 8.27
N ARG A 34 2.22 25.76 8.02
CA ARG A 34 1.26 25.28 9.04
C ARG A 34 1.12 23.77 9.07
N GLY A 35 2.02 23.03 8.42
CA GLY A 35 2.00 21.58 8.37
C GLY A 35 1.38 20.99 7.11
N ASP A 36 0.89 21.82 6.20
CA ASP A 36 0.39 21.44 4.89
C ASP A 36 1.50 20.90 3.96
N PRO A 37 1.21 20.00 3.03
CA PRO A 37 2.19 19.52 2.07
C PRO A 37 2.65 20.64 1.12
N PRO A 38 3.95 20.90 0.98
CA PRO A 38 4.47 21.90 0.04
C PRO A 38 4.53 21.40 -1.40
N THR A 39 4.44 20.10 -1.61
CA THR A 39 4.47 19.41 -2.92
C THR A 39 3.67 18.13 -2.83
N ASP A 40 3.25 17.58 -3.96
CA ASP A 40 2.80 16.20 -4.11
C ASP A 40 3.91 15.20 -3.74
N TYR A 41 3.58 13.93 -3.67
CA TYR A 41 4.54 12.88 -3.32
C TYR A 41 5.38 12.42 -4.50
N ASP A 42 4.77 12.10 -5.63
CA ASP A 42 5.40 11.41 -6.76
C ASP A 42 5.98 12.36 -7.83
N GLY A 43 5.70 13.65 -7.73
CA GLY A 43 6.17 14.68 -8.67
C GLY A 43 5.32 14.78 -9.93
N SER A 44 4.12 14.21 -9.96
CA SER A 44 3.14 14.33 -11.04
C SER A 44 2.51 15.73 -11.09
N GLY A 45 2.26 16.32 -9.91
CA GLY A 45 1.85 17.72 -9.74
C GLY A 45 0.68 17.92 -8.81
N SER A 46 -0.34 17.07 -8.84
CA SER A 46 -1.53 17.14 -7.99
C SER A 46 -1.58 15.98 -7.01
N CYS A 47 -2.32 16.16 -5.92
CA CYS A 47 -2.65 15.11 -4.96
C CYS A 47 -3.96 15.44 -4.23
N TRP A 48 -4.47 14.53 -3.42
CA TRP A 48 -5.58 14.82 -2.52
C TRP A 48 -5.07 15.51 -1.25
N LEU A 49 -5.68 16.63 -0.89
CA LEU A 49 -5.28 17.47 0.24
C LEU A 49 -6.51 17.90 1.04
N THR A 50 -6.37 18.11 2.32
CA THR A 50 -7.37 18.82 3.10
C THR A 50 -7.23 20.31 2.84
N ASP A 51 -8.37 20.98 2.53
CA ASP A 51 -8.49 22.43 2.32
C ASP A 51 -7.31 23.05 1.54
N ASN A 52 -7.16 22.69 0.29
CA ASN A 52 -6.02 23.08 -0.57
C ASN A 52 -6.00 24.59 -0.88
N VAL A 53 -5.86 25.41 0.15
CA VAL A 53 -5.83 26.87 0.09
C VAL A 53 -4.62 27.40 0.87
N ASP A 54 -3.89 28.37 0.30
CA ASP A 54 -2.77 29.00 1.00
C ASP A 54 -3.24 29.82 2.21
N GLY A 55 -2.56 29.66 3.33
CA GLY A 55 -2.75 30.47 4.52
C GLY A 55 -3.43 29.78 5.68
N ASN A 56 -4.60 30.25 6.13
CA ASN A 56 -5.32 29.66 7.25
C ASN A 56 -6.34 28.65 6.72
N SER A 57 -5.84 27.49 6.35
CA SER A 57 -6.60 26.38 5.87
C SER A 57 -6.19 25.13 6.66
N ASP A 58 -7.14 24.44 7.21
CA ASP A 58 -6.95 23.20 7.97
C ASP A 58 -8.31 22.54 8.24
N VAL A 59 -8.31 21.30 8.69
CA VAL A 59 -9.56 20.65 9.10
C VAL A 59 -10.02 21.24 10.42
N ASP A 60 -11.25 21.79 10.42
CA ASP A 60 -11.86 22.42 11.60
C ASP A 60 -13.20 21.78 11.97
N GLY A 61 -13.32 21.36 13.25
CA GLY A 61 -14.60 21.06 13.90
C GLY A 61 -15.41 19.95 13.25
N GLY A 62 -14.79 18.77 13.05
CA GLY A 62 -15.41 17.59 12.49
C GLY A 62 -14.43 16.67 11.79
N SER A 63 -14.89 15.94 10.78
CA SER A 63 -14.09 15.02 10.01
C SER A 63 -14.34 15.14 8.52
N SER A 64 -13.31 14.81 7.75
CA SER A 64 -13.38 14.66 6.30
C SER A 64 -12.83 13.31 5.89
N SER A 65 -13.58 12.56 5.08
CA SER A 65 -13.19 11.25 4.56
C SER A 65 -13.11 11.28 3.04
N LEU A 66 -12.00 10.81 2.51
CA LEU A 66 -11.80 10.52 1.09
C LEU A 66 -12.06 9.04 0.87
N VAL A 67 -13.05 8.70 0.06
CA VAL A 67 -13.51 7.32 -0.17
C VAL A 67 -13.32 6.94 -1.62
N SER A 68 -12.65 5.83 -1.88
CA SER A 68 -12.43 5.33 -3.24
C SER A 68 -13.75 4.88 -3.90
N THR A 69 -13.75 4.78 -5.20
CA THR A 69 -14.70 3.91 -5.90
C THR A 69 -14.48 2.44 -5.52
N VAL A 70 -15.37 1.56 -5.93
CA VAL A 70 -15.13 0.11 -5.79
C VAL A 70 -13.97 -0.30 -6.69
N LEU A 71 -12.98 -0.95 -6.09
CA LEU A 71 -11.74 -1.40 -6.72
C LEU A 71 -11.73 -2.93 -6.80
N ASP A 72 -11.13 -3.48 -7.84
CA ASP A 72 -10.90 -4.91 -7.94
C ASP A 72 -9.56 -5.27 -7.28
N ALA A 73 -9.64 -5.81 -6.07
CA ALA A 73 -8.50 -6.34 -5.33
C ALA A 73 -8.47 -7.89 -5.34
N ASN A 74 -9.30 -8.54 -6.17
CA ASN A 74 -9.33 -10.00 -6.31
C ASN A 74 -8.18 -10.49 -7.22
N VAL A 75 -6.97 -10.15 -6.84
CA VAL A 75 -5.73 -10.55 -7.53
C VAL A 75 -4.81 -11.29 -6.55
N PRO A 76 -4.01 -12.26 -7.01
CA PRO A 76 -3.08 -12.98 -6.15
C PRO A 76 -2.11 -12.03 -5.45
N GLY A 77 -1.98 -12.18 -4.12
CA GLY A 77 -1.08 -11.35 -3.34
C GLY A 77 -1.39 -9.85 -3.39
N ALA A 78 -2.67 -9.47 -3.42
CA ALA A 78 -3.07 -8.08 -3.51
C ALA A 78 -2.41 -7.21 -2.43
N VAL A 79 -1.73 -6.15 -2.86
CA VAL A 79 -1.10 -5.14 -2.01
C VAL A 79 -1.75 -3.79 -2.28
N LEU A 80 -2.24 -3.15 -1.23
CA LEU A 80 -2.62 -1.74 -1.25
C LEU A 80 -1.38 -0.93 -0.94
N SER A 81 -1.06 0.07 -1.77
CA SER A 81 -0.04 1.07 -1.45
C SER A 81 -0.58 2.48 -1.62
N TYR A 82 -0.04 3.40 -0.83
CA TYR A 82 -0.35 4.83 -0.89
C TYR A 82 0.74 5.64 -0.23
N ALA A 83 0.89 6.88 -0.63
CA ALA A 83 1.63 7.88 0.13
C ALA A 83 0.65 8.73 0.94
N ARG A 84 0.98 9.01 2.20
CA ARG A 84 0.20 9.89 3.05
C ARG A 84 1.04 10.96 3.72
N TRP A 85 0.43 12.11 3.91
CA TRP A 85 0.93 13.21 4.72
C TRP A 85 -0.02 13.43 5.90
N TYR A 86 0.52 13.69 7.08
CA TYR A 86 -0.30 14.08 8.23
C TYR A 86 0.46 15.02 9.17
N SER A 87 -0.20 16.08 9.57
CA SER A 87 0.28 17.03 10.57
C SER A 87 -0.84 17.43 11.53
N ASN A 88 -0.56 17.38 12.83
CA ASN A 88 -1.42 17.86 13.90
C ASN A 88 -0.62 18.47 15.06
N ASP A 89 0.61 18.91 14.81
CA ASP A 89 1.51 19.43 15.84
C ASP A 89 1.48 20.97 15.97
N PHE A 90 0.57 21.62 15.23
CA PHE A 90 0.31 23.06 15.27
C PHE A 90 -1.02 23.39 15.97
N GLY A 91 -1.25 24.69 16.23
CA GLY A 91 -2.50 25.19 16.81
C GLY A 91 -2.49 25.33 18.32
N ALA A 92 -3.69 25.46 18.91
CA ALA A 92 -3.87 25.70 20.34
C ALA A 92 -3.91 24.41 21.17
N ALA A 93 -4.28 23.29 20.55
CA ALA A 93 -4.37 21.95 21.15
C ALA A 93 -3.67 20.90 20.28
N PRO A 94 -2.35 21.01 20.04
CA PRO A 94 -1.63 20.11 19.15
C PRO A 94 -1.58 18.68 19.72
N ASN A 95 -1.51 17.69 18.83
CA ASN A 95 -1.37 16.27 19.14
C ASN A 95 -2.60 15.68 19.89
N GLU A 96 -3.80 16.10 19.53
CA GLU A 96 -5.05 15.53 20.04
C GLU A 96 -5.81 14.70 19.00
N ASP A 97 -5.52 14.89 17.70
CA ASP A 97 -6.26 14.33 16.58
C ASP A 97 -5.53 13.18 15.88
N ILE A 98 -6.25 12.45 15.03
CA ILE A 98 -5.73 11.26 14.32
C ILE A 98 -6.12 11.28 12.84
N PHE A 99 -5.28 10.60 12.05
CA PHE A 99 -5.57 10.17 10.69
C PHE A 99 -5.80 8.66 10.67
N VAL A 100 -6.88 8.20 10.06
CA VAL A 100 -7.27 6.79 10.02
C VAL A 100 -7.43 6.32 8.59
N VAL A 101 -6.84 5.18 8.27
CA VAL A 101 -7.07 4.48 7.00
C VAL A 101 -7.85 3.20 7.28
N GLU A 102 -8.92 3.01 6.53
CA GLU A 102 -9.81 1.87 6.67
C GLU A 102 -10.03 1.20 5.32
N ALA A 103 -10.19 -0.11 5.34
CA ALA A 103 -10.53 -0.92 4.18
C ALA A 103 -11.87 -1.63 4.39
N SER A 104 -12.54 -1.88 3.27
CA SER A 104 -13.76 -2.68 3.18
C SER A 104 -13.59 -3.68 2.04
N ASP A 105 -14.05 -4.92 2.22
CA ASP A 105 -14.10 -5.95 1.18
C ASP A 105 -15.53 -6.24 0.69
N ASP A 106 -16.50 -5.44 1.15
CA ASP A 106 -17.94 -5.62 0.91
C ASP A 106 -18.64 -4.34 0.33
N GLY A 107 -17.88 -3.52 -0.39
CA GLY A 107 -18.39 -2.32 -1.05
C GLY A 107 -18.68 -1.16 -0.09
N GLY A 108 -18.02 -1.12 1.07
CA GLY A 108 -18.21 -0.07 2.07
C GLY A 108 -19.32 -0.36 3.08
N ALA A 109 -19.87 -1.58 3.11
CA ALA A 109 -20.90 -1.93 4.09
C ALA A 109 -20.32 -2.16 5.50
N SER A 110 -19.09 -2.65 5.59
CA SER A 110 -18.32 -2.76 6.84
C SER A 110 -16.87 -2.29 6.65
N TRP A 111 -16.24 -1.83 7.72
CA TRP A 111 -14.92 -1.22 7.66
C TRP A 111 -13.97 -1.82 8.68
N THR A 112 -12.74 -2.03 8.28
CA THR A 112 -11.63 -2.49 9.10
C THR A 112 -10.51 -1.45 9.10
N VAL A 113 -10.08 -1.00 10.26
CA VAL A 113 -8.94 -0.08 10.39
C VAL A 113 -7.66 -0.82 10.01
N ILE A 114 -6.92 -0.25 9.08
CA ILE A 114 -5.62 -0.78 8.63
C ILE A 114 -4.45 0.08 9.12
N GLU A 115 -4.67 1.38 9.34
CA GLU A 115 -3.67 2.28 9.89
C GLU A 115 -4.32 3.36 10.75
N THR A 116 -3.61 3.78 11.80
CA THR A 116 -3.92 4.98 12.57
C THR A 116 -2.64 5.76 12.83
N VAL A 117 -2.60 7.01 12.42
CA VAL A 117 -1.49 7.94 12.64
C VAL A 117 -1.91 8.97 13.67
N GLY A 118 -1.09 9.19 14.67
CA GLY A 118 -1.40 10.12 15.74
C GLY A 118 -2.01 9.46 16.99
N PRO A 119 -2.43 10.25 17.99
CA PRO A 119 -2.33 11.71 18.02
C PRO A 119 -0.88 12.22 18.19
N THR A 120 0.04 11.35 18.63
CA THR A 120 1.45 11.70 18.83
C THR A 120 2.35 10.69 18.12
N GLY A 121 3.52 11.11 17.65
CA GLY A 121 4.47 10.21 17.02
C GLY A 121 5.38 10.92 16.02
N PRO A 122 6.32 10.20 15.41
CA PRO A 122 7.26 10.80 14.46
C PRO A 122 6.61 11.24 13.14
N GLU A 123 5.40 10.73 12.84
CA GLU A 123 4.71 10.94 11.57
C GLU A 123 3.51 11.90 11.70
N THR A 124 3.49 12.71 12.75
CA THR A 124 2.41 13.69 13.04
C THR A 124 2.85 15.14 12.89
N ALA A 125 4.03 15.38 12.34
CA ALA A 125 4.60 16.71 12.13
C ALA A 125 4.85 17.01 10.64
N GLY A 126 4.03 16.43 9.76
CA GLY A 126 4.19 16.51 8.32
C GLY A 126 5.25 15.56 7.77
N GLY A 127 5.35 15.50 6.45
CA GLY A 127 6.21 14.58 5.70
C GLY A 127 5.41 13.51 4.98
N TRP A 128 5.82 13.20 3.76
CA TRP A 128 5.25 12.09 3.00
C TRP A 128 5.81 10.76 3.49
N TYR A 129 4.93 9.82 3.76
CA TYR A 129 5.25 8.45 4.15
C TYR A 129 4.57 7.48 3.21
N PHE A 130 5.36 6.63 2.56
CA PHE A 130 4.85 5.57 1.70
C PHE A 130 4.52 4.33 2.53
N VAL A 131 3.34 3.78 2.30
CA VAL A 131 2.78 2.64 3.03
C VAL A 131 2.43 1.54 2.04
N GLU A 132 2.79 0.30 2.36
CA GLU A 132 2.40 -0.90 1.63
C GLU A 132 1.78 -1.90 2.62
N VAL A 133 0.62 -2.42 2.27
CA VAL A 133 -0.12 -3.38 3.09
C VAL A 133 -0.59 -4.54 2.23
N ALA A 134 -0.08 -5.74 2.51
CA ALA A 134 -0.64 -6.95 1.91
C ALA A 134 -2.06 -7.17 2.45
N LEU A 135 -3.05 -7.17 1.58
CA LEU A 135 -4.47 -7.24 2.01
C LEU A 135 -4.79 -8.53 2.76
N ALA A 136 -4.10 -9.62 2.44
CA ALA A 136 -4.25 -10.91 3.11
C ALA A 136 -3.76 -10.89 4.57
N ASP A 137 -2.90 -9.93 4.94
CA ASP A 137 -2.38 -9.79 6.31
C ASP A 137 -3.29 -8.96 7.21
N ILE A 138 -4.34 -8.32 6.66
CA ILE A 138 -5.29 -7.52 7.42
C ILE A 138 -6.37 -8.43 8.02
N PRO A 139 -6.44 -8.57 9.37
CA PRO A 139 -7.45 -9.41 9.99
C PRO A 139 -8.87 -8.94 9.66
N GLY A 140 -9.65 -9.81 9.04
CA GLY A 140 -11.06 -9.53 8.69
C GLY A 140 -11.26 -8.94 7.30
N ILE A 141 -10.21 -8.77 6.51
CA ILE A 141 -10.29 -8.41 5.09
C ILE A 141 -10.01 -9.65 4.23
N THR A 142 -10.83 -9.86 3.23
CA THR A 142 -10.62 -10.85 2.16
C THR A 142 -10.53 -10.10 0.84
N PRO A 143 -9.39 -10.14 0.11
CA PRO A 143 -9.29 -9.47 -1.18
C PRO A 143 -10.44 -9.84 -2.11
N SER A 144 -11.15 -8.85 -2.62
CA SER A 144 -12.39 -9.03 -3.39
C SER A 144 -12.47 -8.02 -4.54
N ASP A 145 -13.43 -8.22 -5.44
CA ASP A 145 -13.81 -7.26 -6.48
C ASP A 145 -14.74 -6.14 -5.97
N GLN A 146 -14.97 -6.09 -4.64
CA GLN A 146 -15.75 -5.07 -3.94
C GLN A 146 -14.92 -4.28 -2.94
N PHE A 147 -13.60 -4.19 -3.16
CA PHE A 147 -12.71 -3.50 -2.25
C PHE A 147 -12.90 -1.98 -2.29
N VAL A 148 -12.90 -1.35 -1.14
CA VAL A 148 -12.96 0.11 -0.98
C VAL A 148 -11.98 0.52 0.10
N VAL A 149 -11.24 1.59 -0.11
CA VAL A 149 -10.39 2.23 0.90
C VAL A 149 -10.91 3.62 1.22
N ARG A 150 -10.80 4.04 2.48
CA ARG A 150 -11.06 5.42 2.88
C ARG A 150 -9.98 5.97 3.79
N PHE A 151 -9.72 7.24 3.61
CA PHE A 151 -8.78 8.03 4.38
C PHE A 151 -9.57 9.08 5.15
N THR A 152 -9.56 9.00 6.48
CA THR A 152 -10.34 9.90 7.34
C THR A 152 -9.40 10.72 8.21
N VAL A 153 -9.60 12.02 8.20
CA VAL A 153 -8.91 12.96 9.07
C VAL A 153 -9.95 13.74 9.87
N SER A 154 -9.63 14.06 11.10
CA SER A 154 -10.54 14.80 11.99
C SER A 154 -9.80 15.83 12.81
N ASP A 155 -10.48 16.93 13.11
CA ASP A 155 -10.20 17.84 14.21
C ASP A 155 -11.44 17.88 15.13
N GLU A 156 -11.39 17.10 16.22
CA GLU A 156 -12.48 17.02 17.19
C GLU A 156 -12.03 17.59 18.53
N GLY A 157 -12.43 18.80 18.83
CA GLY A 157 -12.14 19.39 20.15
C GLY A 157 -11.72 20.84 20.13
N SER A 158 -10.53 21.15 20.59
CA SER A 158 -10.06 22.52 20.81
C SER A 158 -8.99 22.90 19.82
N GLY A 159 -9.35 23.26 18.58
CA GLY A 159 -8.52 24.05 17.69
C GLY A 159 -7.08 23.57 17.47
N SER A 160 -6.90 22.35 16.99
CA SER A 160 -5.65 21.90 16.35
C SER A 160 -5.53 22.55 14.97
N VAL A 161 -4.35 22.52 14.37
CA VAL A 161 -4.17 22.68 12.94
C VAL A 161 -3.90 21.30 12.39
N VAL A 162 -4.87 20.77 11.67
CA VAL A 162 -4.82 19.40 11.15
C VAL A 162 -4.77 19.44 9.64
N GLU A 163 -3.66 18.91 9.08
CA GLU A 163 -3.42 18.86 7.66
C GLU A 163 -3.16 17.43 7.21
N ALA A 164 -3.70 17.06 6.08
CA ALA A 164 -3.48 15.76 5.50
C ALA A 164 -3.35 15.79 3.97
N GLY A 165 -2.65 14.81 3.43
CA GLY A 165 -2.53 14.56 2.01
C GLY A 165 -2.50 13.07 1.71
N VAL A 166 -2.98 12.68 0.52
CA VAL A 166 -2.90 11.30 0.00
C VAL A 166 -2.55 11.36 -1.47
N ASP A 167 -1.63 10.48 -1.87
CA ASP A 167 -1.10 10.42 -3.23
C ASP A 167 -0.62 9.00 -3.60
N ALA A 168 -0.32 8.75 -4.86
CA ALA A 168 0.27 7.52 -5.36
C ALA A 168 -0.44 6.26 -4.85
N ILE A 169 -1.78 6.23 -4.97
CA ILE A 169 -2.59 5.13 -4.47
C ILE A 169 -2.61 4.00 -5.48
N SER A 170 -2.33 2.77 -5.06
CA SER A 170 -2.44 1.64 -5.97
C SER A 170 -2.90 0.37 -5.29
N ILE A 171 -3.52 -0.53 -6.09
CA ILE A 171 -3.67 -1.94 -5.77
C ILE A 171 -2.93 -2.74 -6.81
N ASN A 172 -1.88 -3.41 -6.39
CA ASN A 172 -1.08 -4.26 -7.24
C ASN A 172 -1.18 -5.71 -6.79
N ALA A 173 -1.08 -6.64 -7.75
CA ALA A 173 -0.70 -7.99 -7.40
C ALA A 173 0.73 -7.89 -6.84
N SER A 174 0.99 -8.40 -5.64
CA SER A 174 2.37 -8.78 -5.41
C SER A 174 2.62 -9.90 -6.42
N ASP A 175 3.40 -9.62 -7.42
CA ASP A 175 4.07 -10.65 -8.18
C ASP A 175 5.13 -11.32 -7.29
N CYS A 176 4.68 -11.91 -6.17
CA CYS A 176 5.10 -13.25 -5.88
C CYS A 176 4.33 -14.13 -6.90
N GLU A 177 4.54 -13.95 -8.20
CA GLU A 177 4.83 -15.17 -8.90
C GLU A 177 5.91 -15.81 -8.01
N ASP A 178 5.61 -16.97 -7.42
CA ASP A 178 6.60 -18.01 -7.45
C ASP A 178 7.15 -17.95 -8.88
N VAL A 179 8.15 -17.12 -9.10
CA VAL A 179 9.16 -17.46 -10.09
C VAL A 179 9.73 -18.67 -9.42
N GLY A 180 8.97 -19.79 -9.62
CA GLY A 180 9.38 -21.04 -9.08
C GLY A 180 10.80 -21.14 -9.53
N CYS A 181 11.74 -20.93 -8.62
CA CYS A 181 13.09 -21.29 -8.89
C CYS A 181 12.97 -22.71 -9.41
N ALA A 182 13.09 -22.92 -10.69
CA ALA A 182 13.06 -24.28 -11.22
C ALA A 182 14.08 -25.13 -10.46
N GLU A 183 15.02 -24.46 -9.81
CA GLU A 183 16.09 -24.99 -8.99
C GLU A 183 15.69 -25.31 -7.54
N ASP A 184 14.57 -24.75 -7.03
CA ASP A 184 13.91 -25.17 -5.79
C ASP A 184 12.99 -26.36 -6.09
N VAL A 185 13.60 -27.52 -6.18
CA VAL A 185 12.95 -28.76 -6.64
C VAL A 185 11.95 -29.27 -5.60
N ASN A 186 12.16 -28.95 -4.31
CA ASN A 186 11.27 -29.38 -3.22
C ASN A 186 10.15 -28.38 -2.90
N GLY A 187 10.25 -27.13 -3.39
CA GLY A 187 9.24 -26.07 -3.19
C GLY A 187 9.26 -25.44 -1.79
N ASP A 188 10.42 -25.43 -1.10
CA ASP A 188 10.54 -24.87 0.24
C ASP A 188 11.03 -23.40 0.27
N LEU A 189 11.14 -22.76 -0.91
CA LEU A 189 11.61 -21.40 -1.16
C LEU A 189 13.12 -21.18 -0.92
N LEU A 190 13.90 -22.25 -0.82
CA LEU A 190 15.35 -22.22 -0.63
C LEU A 190 16.04 -23.19 -1.58
N VAL A 191 16.90 -22.69 -2.45
CA VAL A 191 17.80 -23.56 -3.22
C VAL A 191 18.99 -23.96 -2.36
N ASN A 192 19.00 -25.22 -1.93
CA ASN A 192 19.96 -25.70 -0.95
C ASN A 192 20.38 -27.17 -1.21
N VAL A 193 20.96 -27.82 -0.20
CA VAL A 193 21.42 -29.20 -0.30
C VAL A 193 20.27 -30.19 -0.52
N GLU A 194 19.04 -29.87 -0.10
CA GLU A 194 17.89 -30.77 -0.24
C GLU A 194 17.47 -30.87 -1.70
N ASP A 195 17.50 -29.78 -2.47
CA ASP A 195 17.25 -29.76 -3.93
C ASP A 195 18.33 -30.49 -4.69
N LEU A 196 19.59 -30.24 -4.31
CA LEU A 196 20.71 -30.95 -4.88
C LEU A 196 20.58 -32.49 -4.72
N LEU A 197 20.09 -32.92 -3.55
CA LEU A 197 19.84 -34.32 -3.28
C LEU A 197 18.68 -34.89 -4.13
N LEU A 198 17.67 -34.07 -4.43
CA LEU A 198 16.58 -34.47 -5.33
C LEU A 198 17.09 -34.68 -6.77
N VAL A 199 17.91 -33.75 -7.30
CA VAL A 199 18.54 -33.91 -8.60
C VAL A 199 19.40 -35.21 -8.65
N ILE A 200 20.17 -35.50 -7.60
CA ILE A 200 20.98 -36.74 -7.52
C ILE A 200 20.07 -37.95 -7.41
N SER A 201 18.95 -37.90 -6.72
CA SER A 201 18.02 -39.00 -6.55
C SER A 201 17.32 -39.39 -7.85
N GLU A 202 17.10 -38.44 -8.74
CA GLU A 202 16.49 -38.61 -10.06
C GLU A 202 17.54 -38.73 -11.22
N TRP A 203 18.81 -38.89 -10.87
CA TRP A 203 19.89 -38.92 -11.85
C TRP A 203 19.65 -39.92 -12.99
N GLN A 204 19.77 -39.47 -14.24
CA GLN A 204 19.41 -40.20 -15.46
C GLN A 204 17.92 -40.54 -15.61
N CYS A 205 17.04 -39.92 -14.82
CA CYS A 205 15.62 -39.96 -15.13
C CYS A 205 15.39 -39.29 -16.50
N SER A 206 14.49 -39.87 -17.29
CA SER A 206 14.12 -39.35 -18.60
C SER A 206 12.60 -39.31 -18.78
N GLY A 207 12.11 -38.23 -19.36
CA GLY A 207 10.68 -37.96 -19.52
C GLY A 207 10.17 -36.92 -18.52
N THR A 208 9.06 -37.20 -17.83
CA THR A 208 8.51 -36.26 -16.81
C THR A 208 9.19 -36.45 -15.46
N CYS A 209 10.34 -35.84 -15.28
CA CYS A 209 11.11 -35.86 -14.04
C CYS A 209 10.99 -34.51 -13.33
N GLN A 210 10.85 -34.50 -12.01
CA GLN A 210 10.71 -33.26 -11.25
C GLN A 210 12.01 -32.44 -11.26
N ALA A 211 13.15 -33.12 -11.28
CA ALA A 211 14.46 -32.51 -11.25
C ALA A 211 15.05 -32.21 -12.63
N ASP A 212 14.28 -32.31 -13.71
CA ASP A 212 14.67 -31.86 -15.07
C ASP A 212 14.43 -30.34 -15.15
N ILE A 213 15.37 -29.59 -14.57
CA ILE A 213 15.26 -28.13 -14.35
C ILE A 213 15.41 -27.38 -15.66
N ASN A 214 16.28 -27.84 -16.55
CA ASN A 214 16.53 -27.21 -17.86
C ASN A 214 15.52 -27.60 -18.94
N GLY A 215 14.66 -28.60 -18.66
CA GLY A 215 13.62 -29.07 -19.59
C GLY A 215 14.13 -29.79 -20.82
N ASP A 216 15.36 -30.35 -20.79
CA ASP A 216 15.93 -31.08 -21.93
C ASP A 216 15.48 -32.55 -22.03
N GLY A 217 14.72 -33.00 -21.03
CA GLY A 217 14.14 -34.33 -20.94
C GLY A 217 15.03 -35.35 -20.25
N THR A 218 16.10 -34.93 -19.59
CA THR A 218 17.03 -35.84 -18.89
C THR A 218 17.65 -35.16 -17.67
N VAL A 219 17.52 -35.74 -16.49
CA VAL A 219 18.19 -35.23 -15.28
C VAL A 219 19.67 -35.57 -15.30
N ASP A 220 20.52 -34.56 -15.47
CA ASP A 220 21.97 -34.76 -15.58
C ASP A 220 22.79 -33.62 -14.89
N VAL A 221 24.05 -33.49 -15.32
CA VAL A 221 24.94 -32.44 -14.76
C VAL A 221 24.47 -31.03 -15.08
N GLY A 222 23.67 -30.82 -16.12
CA GLY A 222 23.10 -29.55 -16.48
C GLY A 222 22.18 -29.03 -15.36
N ASP A 223 21.27 -29.87 -14.88
CA ASP A 223 20.34 -29.56 -13.80
C ASP A 223 21.06 -29.32 -12.48
N LEU A 224 22.04 -30.17 -12.17
CA LEU A 224 22.86 -30.02 -10.97
C LEU A 224 23.59 -28.68 -10.93
N LEU A 225 24.11 -28.20 -12.06
CA LEU A 225 24.79 -26.92 -12.14
C LEU A 225 23.83 -25.73 -11.96
N LEU A 226 22.59 -25.87 -12.39
CA LEU A 226 21.57 -24.84 -12.16
C LEU A 226 21.26 -24.69 -10.66
N VAL A 227 21.03 -25.78 -9.93
CA VAL A 227 20.87 -25.74 -8.46
C VAL A 227 22.06 -25.06 -7.78
N ILE A 228 23.29 -25.40 -8.18
CA ILE A 228 24.51 -24.80 -7.59
C ILE A 228 24.59 -23.30 -7.92
N ALA A 229 24.22 -22.89 -9.12
CA ALA A 229 24.30 -21.51 -9.57
C ALA A 229 23.27 -20.60 -8.88
N SER A 230 22.11 -21.16 -8.50
CA SER A 230 20.98 -20.44 -7.87
C SER A 230 20.93 -20.60 -6.34
N TRP A 231 22.03 -21.03 -5.71
CA TRP A 231 22.10 -21.33 -4.30
C TRP A 231 21.71 -20.15 -3.40
N GLY A 232 20.67 -20.31 -2.58
CA GLY A 232 20.17 -19.29 -1.65
C GLY A 232 18.64 -19.18 -1.65
N ASN A 233 18.13 -17.99 -1.40
CA ASN A 233 16.69 -17.73 -1.45
C ASN A 233 16.24 -17.72 -2.92
N CYS A 234 15.05 -18.28 -3.16
CA CYS A 234 14.29 -18.09 -4.38
C CYS A 234 13.57 -16.73 -4.34
N GLY A 235 14.06 -15.73 -5.07
CA GLY A 235 13.46 -14.41 -5.17
C GLY A 235 14.32 -13.33 -4.57
#